data_7f8b029a3578a85477035eadcaae3d2c
#
_entry.id   7f8b029a3578a85477035eadcaae3d2c
#
_cell.length_a   1.000
_cell.length_b   1.000
_cell.length_c   1.000
_cell.angle_alpha   90.00
_cell.angle_beta   90.00
_cell.angle_gamma   90.00
#
_symmetry.space_group_name_H-M   'P 1'
#
loop_
_entity.id
_entity.type
_entity.pdbx_description
1 polymer ?
#
loop_
_entity_poly.entity_id
_entity_poly.type
_entity_poly.pdbx_seq_one_letter_code
_entity_poly.pdbx_strand_id
1 'polypeptide(L)'
;TFDESTPVGRLVAAGLLSHVRADTGTHTVELPRPVALALRAARPTTPVAPVPADFTVPGRGTGLVDQSGAGAALEIVGDIEGLLDELESAPVELLRDGGIGVRDLGRLARRIGRDTTRTGFLLELALWAGLTASRAGHTHLTTAADTWFAADLATRWATLSVAWRGSSRWWPSTGHARRHPWADPATVDQNEPPDPSGLRRLTLDLLASRPGL
;
A
#
# COMPACT_ATOMS: atom_id res chain seq x y z
N THR A 1 11.53 2.66 -37.89
CA THR A 1 11.45 1.22 -38.24
C THR A 1 12.79 0.61 -37.89
N PHE A 2 12.80 -0.50 -37.17
CA PHE A 2 14.04 -1.23 -36.88
C PHE A 2 14.43 -2.07 -38.11
N ASP A 3 15.72 -2.09 -38.40
CA ASP A 3 16.26 -2.88 -39.49
C ASP A 3 16.24 -4.37 -39.12
N GLU A 4 15.50 -5.17 -39.86
CA GLU A 4 15.37 -6.62 -39.64
C GLU A 4 16.68 -7.41 -39.84
N SER A 5 17.68 -6.79 -40.44
CA SER A 5 19.01 -7.37 -40.56
C SER A 5 19.72 -7.45 -39.19
N THR A 6 19.32 -6.61 -38.23
CA THR A 6 19.88 -6.57 -36.89
C THR A 6 19.22 -7.60 -35.97
N PRO A 7 19.92 -8.09 -34.93
CA PRO A 7 19.32 -8.98 -33.93
C PRO A 7 18.09 -8.40 -33.25
N VAL A 8 18.11 -7.09 -32.92
CA VAL A 8 16.99 -6.38 -32.29
C VAL A 8 15.82 -6.28 -33.26
N GLY A 9 16.06 -5.93 -34.52
CA GLY A 9 15.01 -5.85 -35.53
C GLY A 9 14.29 -7.17 -35.75
N ARG A 10 15.04 -8.29 -35.77
CA ARG A 10 14.45 -9.65 -35.84
C ARG A 10 13.58 -9.99 -34.65
N LEU A 11 13.99 -9.60 -33.44
CA LEU A 11 13.19 -9.82 -32.22
C LEU A 11 11.92 -8.97 -32.19
N VAL A 12 11.97 -7.74 -32.73
CA VAL A 12 10.79 -6.89 -32.88
C VAL A 12 9.84 -7.48 -33.93
N ALA A 13 10.35 -7.91 -35.08
CA ALA A 13 9.56 -8.54 -36.14
C ALA A 13 8.90 -9.85 -35.66
N ALA A 14 9.58 -10.62 -34.80
CA ALA A 14 9.05 -11.83 -34.17
C ALA A 14 8.06 -11.54 -33.00
N GLY A 15 7.79 -10.28 -32.67
CA GLY A 15 6.90 -9.92 -31.54
C GLY A 15 7.48 -10.21 -30.15
N LEU A 16 8.78 -10.52 -30.06
CA LEU A 16 9.47 -10.78 -28.80
C LEU A 16 9.94 -9.51 -28.11
N LEU A 17 10.04 -8.40 -28.84
CA LEU A 17 10.26 -7.06 -28.33
C LEU A 17 9.20 -6.12 -28.89
N SER A 18 8.76 -5.17 -28.09
CA SER A 18 7.86 -4.08 -28.50
C SER A 18 8.68 -2.82 -28.79
N HIS A 19 8.37 -2.17 -29.90
CA HIS A 19 8.92 -0.85 -30.20
C HIS A 19 8.15 0.23 -29.45
N VAL A 20 8.83 1.02 -28.65
CA VAL A 20 8.27 2.15 -27.92
C VAL A 20 8.94 3.44 -28.40
N ARG A 21 8.14 4.42 -28.77
CA ARG A 21 8.60 5.75 -29.09
C ARG A 21 8.47 6.62 -27.84
N ALA A 22 9.60 7.03 -27.28
CA ALA A 22 9.60 7.97 -26.17
C ALA A 22 9.20 9.37 -26.67
N ASP A 23 8.62 10.18 -25.81
CA ASP A 23 8.23 11.57 -26.10
C ASP A 23 9.41 12.44 -26.55
N THR A 24 10.62 12.05 -26.23
CA THR A 24 11.88 12.66 -26.65
C THR A 24 12.30 12.32 -28.08
N GLY A 25 11.50 11.55 -28.83
CA GLY A 25 11.82 11.08 -30.17
C GLY A 25 12.83 9.93 -30.24
N THR A 26 13.32 9.45 -29.08
CA THR A 26 14.21 8.30 -29.01
C THR A 26 13.44 7.00 -29.22
N HIS A 27 13.97 6.13 -30.07
CA HIS A 27 13.42 4.80 -30.31
C HIS A 27 14.00 3.81 -29.29
N THR A 28 13.16 3.27 -28.45
CA THR A 28 13.52 2.23 -27.46
C THR A 28 12.75 0.94 -27.73
N VAL A 29 13.29 -0.17 -27.25
CA VAL A 29 12.60 -1.46 -27.28
C VAL A 29 12.33 -1.91 -25.86
N GLU A 30 11.17 -2.48 -25.65
CA GLU A 30 10.76 -3.06 -24.37
C GLU A 30 10.50 -4.55 -24.54
N LEU A 31 10.80 -5.30 -23.48
CA LEU A 31 10.46 -6.73 -23.41
C LEU A 31 9.03 -6.87 -22.91
N PRO A 32 8.06 -7.32 -23.76
CA PRO A 32 6.68 -7.51 -23.31
C PRO A 32 6.61 -8.47 -22.14
N ARG A 33 5.76 -8.12 -21.16
CA ARG A 33 5.60 -8.91 -19.93
C ARG A 33 5.33 -10.41 -20.19
N PRO A 34 4.48 -10.83 -21.15
CA PRO A 34 4.26 -12.24 -21.44
C PRO A 34 5.55 -12.95 -21.85
N VAL A 35 6.38 -12.29 -22.66
CA VAL A 35 7.68 -12.82 -23.10
C VAL A 35 8.64 -12.92 -21.91
N ALA A 36 8.69 -11.88 -21.08
CA ALA A 36 9.52 -11.90 -19.87
C ALA A 36 9.12 -13.03 -18.90
N LEU A 37 7.83 -13.27 -18.73
CA LEU A 37 7.32 -14.36 -17.90
C LEU A 37 7.62 -15.74 -18.51
N ALA A 38 7.46 -15.90 -19.83
CA ALA A 38 7.82 -17.14 -20.51
C ALA A 38 9.31 -17.46 -20.40
N LEU A 39 10.17 -16.44 -20.55
CA LEU A 39 11.62 -16.59 -20.38
C LEU A 39 12.00 -16.92 -18.93
N ARG A 40 11.28 -16.39 -17.94
CA ARG A 40 11.46 -16.74 -16.52
C ARG A 40 11.02 -18.16 -16.23
N ALA A 41 9.88 -18.60 -16.78
CA ALA A 41 9.39 -19.95 -16.60
C ALA A 41 10.29 -21.01 -17.25
N ALA A 42 10.97 -20.64 -18.35
CA ALA A 42 11.93 -21.50 -19.04
C ALA A 42 13.30 -21.56 -18.35
N ARG A 43 13.62 -20.64 -17.44
CA ARG A 43 14.84 -20.70 -16.64
C ARG A 43 14.49 -21.33 -15.31
N PRO A 44 15.22 -22.37 -14.84
CA PRO A 44 15.08 -22.80 -13.46
C PRO A 44 15.36 -21.55 -12.60
N THR A 45 14.33 -21.11 -11.86
CA THR A 45 14.54 -20.07 -10.86
C THR A 45 15.63 -20.57 -9.96
N THR A 46 16.80 -19.94 -10.00
CA THR A 46 17.80 -20.18 -8.97
C THR A 46 17.07 -20.01 -7.65
N PRO A 47 16.98 -21.03 -6.80
CA PRO A 47 16.32 -20.87 -5.52
C PRO A 47 16.95 -19.64 -4.89
N VAL A 48 16.14 -18.65 -4.54
CA VAL A 48 16.64 -17.54 -3.72
C VAL A 48 17.22 -18.23 -2.50
N ALA A 49 18.54 -18.14 -2.34
CA ALA A 49 19.19 -18.76 -1.20
C ALA A 49 18.43 -18.29 0.04
N PRO A 50 17.96 -19.20 0.90
CA PRO A 50 17.31 -18.76 2.13
C PRO A 50 18.28 -17.80 2.81
N VAL A 51 17.76 -16.70 3.33
CA VAL A 51 18.54 -15.75 4.13
C VAL A 51 19.38 -16.58 5.10
N PRO A 52 20.71 -16.42 5.12
CA PRO A 52 21.55 -17.22 5.99
C PRO A 52 21.00 -17.22 7.41
N ALA A 53 20.89 -18.40 8.02
CA ALA A 53 20.41 -18.52 9.40
C ALA A 53 21.22 -17.66 10.38
N ASP A 54 22.45 -17.31 10.00
CA ASP A 54 23.42 -16.55 10.80
C ASP A 54 23.44 -15.05 10.46
N PHE A 55 22.35 -14.49 9.94
CA PHE A 55 22.23 -13.07 9.74
C PHE A 55 22.12 -12.37 11.10
N THR A 56 23.27 -12.04 11.67
CA THR A 56 23.39 -11.32 12.94
C THR A 56 23.33 -9.83 12.65
N VAL A 57 22.16 -9.23 12.85
CA VAL A 57 22.06 -7.77 12.95
C VAL A 57 22.37 -7.40 14.39
N PRO A 58 23.20 -6.37 14.64
CA PRO A 58 23.37 -5.86 15.99
C PRO A 58 22.01 -5.46 16.55
N GLY A 59 21.50 -6.22 17.51
CA GLY A 59 20.20 -5.94 18.13
C GLY A 59 20.25 -4.65 18.94
N ARG A 60 19.18 -3.89 18.89
CA ARG A 60 18.96 -2.80 19.83
C ARG A 60 18.42 -3.36 21.13
N GLY A 61 18.65 -2.68 22.26
CA GLY A 61 18.03 -3.08 23.52
C GLY A 61 16.50 -3.12 23.38
N THR A 62 15.87 -4.21 23.80
CA THR A 62 14.40 -4.40 23.67
C THR A 62 13.60 -3.24 24.26
N GLY A 63 14.05 -2.67 25.40
CA GLY A 63 13.38 -1.51 26.00
C GLY A 63 13.34 -0.26 25.09
N LEU A 64 14.38 -0.04 24.28
CA LEU A 64 14.36 1.07 23.30
C LEU A 64 13.39 0.79 22.15
N VAL A 65 13.34 -0.44 21.70
CA VAL A 65 12.41 -0.88 20.65
C VAL A 65 10.96 -0.74 21.13
N ASP A 66 10.67 -1.22 22.35
CA ASP A 66 9.35 -1.15 22.98
C ASP A 66 8.91 0.32 23.18
N GLN A 67 9.80 1.17 23.66
CA GLN A 67 9.50 2.59 23.85
C GLN A 67 9.21 3.28 22.51
N SER A 68 10.00 2.99 21.48
CA SER A 68 9.79 3.55 20.13
C SER A 68 8.47 3.04 19.54
N GLY A 69 8.16 1.75 19.73
CA GLY A 69 6.91 1.13 19.31
C GLY A 69 5.69 1.73 20.00
N ALA A 70 5.78 1.94 21.30
CA ALA A 70 4.71 2.60 22.07
C ALA A 70 4.46 4.03 21.59
N GLY A 71 5.53 4.80 21.31
CA GLY A 71 5.43 6.14 20.74
C GLY A 71 4.73 6.15 19.38
N ALA A 72 5.10 5.22 18.49
CA ALA A 72 4.48 5.08 17.17
C ALA A 72 3.00 4.64 17.28
N ALA A 73 2.67 3.79 18.23
CA ALA A 73 1.28 3.38 18.49
C ALA A 73 0.41 4.55 18.97
N LEU A 74 0.94 5.38 19.87
CA LEU A 74 0.29 6.61 20.32
C LEU A 74 0.05 7.58 19.16
N GLU A 75 1.07 7.78 18.32
CA GLU A 75 0.97 8.68 17.17
C GLU A 75 -0.11 8.24 16.19
N ILE A 76 -0.14 6.97 15.79
CA ILE A 76 -1.12 6.49 14.82
C ILE A 76 -2.55 6.52 15.35
N VAL A 77 -2.75 6.23 16.64
CA VAL A 77 -4.07 6.34 17.27
C VAL A 77 -4.53 7.80 17.28
N GLY A 78 -3.67 8.73 17.70
CA GLY A 78 -3.99 10.16 17.68
C GLY A 78 -4.24 10.70 16.28
N ASP A 79 -3.51 10.21 15.27
CA ASP A 79 -3.75 10.58 13.86
C ASP A 79 -5.13 10.10 13.38
N ILE A 80 -5.55 8.89 13.75
CA ILE A 80 -6.89 8.37 13.41
C ILE A 80 -7.97 9.16 14.16
N GLU A 81 -7.79 9.49 15.45
CA GLU A 81 -8.71 10.34 16.18
C GLU A 81 -8.93 11.67 15.44
N GLY A 82 -7.85 12.39 15.15
CA GLY A 82 -7.95 13.66 14.43
C GLY A 82 -8.57 13.54 13.04
N LEU A 83 -8.31 12.43 12.33
CA LEU A 83 -8.96 12.16 11.05
C LEU A 83 -10.47 11.95 11.21
N LEU A 84 -10.90 11.15 12.18
CA LEU A 84 -12.32 10.85 12.41
C LEU A 84 -13.09 12.12 12.84
N ASP A 85 -12.55 12.91 13.76
CA ASP A 85 -13.13 14.20 14.18
C ASP A 85 -13.34 15.14 12.99
N GLU A 86 -12.36 15.16 12.08
CA GLU A 86 -12.41 15.97 10.89
C GLU A 86 -13.48 15.49 9.89
N LEU A 87 -13.59 14.17 9.69
CA LEU A 87 -14.59 13.56 8.82
C LEU A 87 -16.02 13.67 9.39
N GLU A 88 -16.18 13.65 10.71
CA GLU A 88 -17.47 13.90 11.35
C GLU A 88 -17.95 15.34 11.10
N SER A 89 -17.05 16.30 11.26
CA SER A 89 -17.33 17.72 11.08
C SER A 89 -17.57 18.08 9.61
N ALA A 90 -16.84 17.46 8.69
CA ALA A 90 -16.90 17.72 7.26
C ALA A 90 -16.64 16.44 6.45
N PRO A 91 -17.68 15.67 6.17
CA PRO A 91 -17.59 14.49 5.31
C PRO A 91 -16.97 14.82 3.95
N VAL A 92 -16.09 13.96 3.47
CA VAL A 92 -15.41 14.14 2.18
C VAL A 92 -16.23 13.46 1.08
N GLU A 93 -16.41 14.18 -0.04
CA GLU A 93 -17.07 13.66 -1.23
C GLU A 93 -16.19 12.61 -1.93
N LEU A 94 -16.80 11.51 -2.32
CA LEU A 94 -16.15 10.42 -3.04
C LEU A 94 -16.36 10.58 -4.55
N LEU A 95 -15.36 10.23 -5.32
CA LEU A 95 -15.44 10.17 -6.78
C LEU A 95 -16.41 9.05 -7.22
N ARG A 96 -16.92 9.14 -8.46
CA ARG A 96 -17.86 8.15 -9.01
C ARG A 96 -17.30 6.73 -9.10
N ASP A 97 -15.99 6.64 -9.32
CA ASP A 97 -15.23 5.38 -9.37
C ASP A 97 -14.71 4.93 -8.00
N GLY A 98 -15.19 5.58 -6.95
CA GLY A 98 -14.67 5.45 -5.60
C GLY A 98 -13.43 6.32 -5.40
N GLY A 99 -12.97 6.40 -4.15
CA GLY A 99 -11.79 7.17 -3.81
C GLY A 99 -12.07 8.65 -3.54
N ILE A 100 -11.03 9.37 -3.17
CA ILE A 100 -11.10 10.80 -2.81
C ILE A 100 -10.32 11.61 -3.85
N GLY A 101 -10.88 12.75 -4.27
CA GLY A 101 -10.22 13.64 -5.21
C GLY A 101 -8.91 14.21 -4.62
N VAL A 102 -7.89 14.40 -5.46
CA VAL A 102 -6.56 14.90 -5.03
C VAL A 102 -6.68 16.24 -4.27
N ARG A 103 -7.61 17.11 -4.67
CA ARG A 103 -7.84 18.42 -4.01
C ARG A 103 -8.43 18.24 -2.61
N ASP A 104 -9.37 17.30 -2.47
CA ASP A 104 -10.04 17.04 -1.19
C ASP A 104 -9.10 16.31 -0.24
N LEU A 105 -8.32 15.35 -0.73
CA LEU A 105 -7.24 14.73 0.04
C LEU A 105 -6.22 15.77 0.51
N GLY A 106 -5.79 16.69 -0.36
CA GLY A 106 -4.87 17.77 0.01
C GLY A 106 -5.47 18.77 1.01
N ARG A 107 -6.78 18.98 0.98
CA ARG A 107 -7.49 19.82 1.95
C ARG A 107 -7.55 19.13 3.31
N LEU A 108 -7.95 17.86 3.33
CA LEU A 108 -8.00 17.04 4.54
C LEU A 108 -6.63 16.91 5.19
N ALA A 109 -5.59 16.64 4.40
CA ALA A 109 -4.21 16.54 4.86
C ALA A 109 -3.75 17.80 5.62
N ARG A 110 -4.05 18.98 5.08
CA ARG A 110 -3.73 20.26 5.76
C ARG A 110 -4.52 20.43 7.06
N ARG A 111 -5.78 19.98 7.11
CA ARG A 111 -6.63 20.13 8.30
C ARG A 111 -6.15 19.25 9.45
N ILE A 112 -5.74 18.01 9.17
CA ILE A 112 -5.18 17.10 10.19
C ILE A 112 -3.68 17.31 10.42
N GLY A 113 -3.04 18.26 9.70
CA GLY A 113 -1.60 18.55 9.86
C GLY A 113 -0.68 17.43 9.42
N ARG A 114 -1.06 16.66 8.41
CA ARG A 114 -0.28 15.55 7.84
C ARG A 114 -0.07 15.75 6.33
N ASP A 115 0.91 15.04 5.75
CA ASP A 115 1.06 14.99 4.30
C ASP A 115 -0.04 14.13 3.63
N THR A 116 -0.17 14.25 2.32
CA THR A 116 -1.20 13.54 1.55
C THR A 116 -1.01 12.02 1.55
N THR A 117 0.23 11.53 1.62
CA THR A 117 0.54 10.10 1.66
C THR A 117 0.09 9.51 2.98
N ARG A 118 0.47 10.14 4.09
CA ARG A 118 0.04 9.73 5.43
C ARG A 118 -1.48 9.80 5.56
N THR A 119 -2.09 10.89 5.12
CA THR A 119 -3.56 11.07 5.16
C THR A 119 -4.30 9.99 4.38
N GLY A 120 -3.82 9.66 3.19
CA GLY A 120 -4.38 8.56 2.42
C GLY A 120 -4.27 7.22 3.13
N PHE A 121 -3.13 6.92 3.74
CA PHE A 121 -2.95 5.72 4.56
C PHE A 121 -3.92 5.68 5.75
N LEU A 122 -4.10 6.79 6.47
CA LEU A 122 -5.03 6.88 7.60
C LEU A 122 -6.47 6.64 7.17
N LEU A 123 -6.89 7.19 6.03
CA LEU A 123 -8.22 6.95 5.46
C LEU A 123 -8.44 5.46 5.15
N GLU A 124 -7.47 4.81 4.52
CA GLU A 124 -7.55 3.37 4.26
C GLU A 124 -7.59 2.55 5.55
N LEU A 125 -6.75 2.89 6.50
CA LEU A 125 -6.70 2.20 7.79
C LEU A 125 -8.02 2.32 8.55
N ALA A 126 -8.62 3.52 8.57
CA ALA A 126 -9.93 3.75 9.18
C ALA A 126 -11.04 2.94 8.48
N LEU A 127 -10.98 2.84 7.14
CA LEU A 127 -11.91 2.02 6.37
C LEU A 127 -11.75 0.52 6.67
N TRP A 128 -10.51 0.01 6.65
CA TRP A 128 -10.24 -1.40 6.95
C TRP A 128 -10.60 -1.77 8.40
N ALA A 129 -10.42 -0.83 9.32
CA ALA A 129 -10.85 -1.00 10.71
C ALA A 129 -12.38 -0.90 10.89
N GLY A 130 -13.13 -0.60 9.82
CA GLY A 130 -14.58 -0.44 9.87
C GLY A 130 -15.05 0.83 10.56
N LEU A 131 -14.14 1.78 10.83
CA LEU A 131 -14.46 3.05 11.54
C LEU A 131 -15.16 4.04 10.60
N THR A 132 -14.92 3.91 9.29
CA THR A 132 -15.57 4.74 8.28
C THR A 132 -16.22 3.87 7.20
N ALA A 133 -17.23 4.43 6.54
CA ALA A 133 -17.94 3.81 5.44
C ALA A 133 -18.36 4.86 4.40
N SER A 134 -18.65 4.38 3.17
CA SER A 134 -19.26 5.22 2.14
C SER A 134 -20.78 5.22 2.26
N ARG A 135 -21.39 6.40 2.24
CA ARG A 135 -22.85 6.55 2.18
C ARG A 135 -23.20 7.76 1.32
N ALA A 136 -24.07 7.55 0.34
CA ALA A 136 -24.54 8.61 -0.55
C ALA A 136 -23.41 9.44 -1.19
N GLY A 137 -22.29 8.78 -1.55
CA GLY A 137 -21.14 9.45 -2.19
C GLY A 137 -20.25 10.24 -1.23
N HIS A 138 -20.39 10.07 0.08
CA HIS A 138 -19.56 10.74 1.09
C HIS A 138 -18.99 9.73 2.09
N THR A 139 -17.89 10.12 2.74
CA THR A 139 -17.34 9.39 3.88
C THR A 139 -18.17 9.67 5.13
N HIS A 140 -18.47 8.64 5.90
CA HIS A 140 -19.16 8.77 7.18
C HIS A 140 -18.53 7.88 8.24
N LEU A 141 -18.59 8.29 9.49
CA LEU A 141 -18.26 7.45 10.62
C LEU A 141 -19.33 6.36 10.77
N THR A 142 -18.90 5.22 11.28
CA THR A 142 -19.76 4.09 11.61
C THR A 142 -19.99 4.03 13.12
N THR A 143 -20.95 3.23 13.56
CA THR A 143 -21.12 2.95 15.01
C THR A 143 -19.92 2.24 15.63
N ALA A 144 -19.07 1.60 14.82
CA ALA A 144 -17.82 1.05 15.30
C ALA A 144 -16.83 2.14 15.71
N ALA A 145 -16.88 3.33 15.11
CA ALA A 145 -16.08 4.47 15.53
C ALA A 145 -16.45 4.91 16.95
N ASP A 146 -17.73 4.98 17.30
CA ASP A 146 -18.18 5.32 18.67
C ASP A 146 -17.62 4.33 19.70
N THR A 147 -17.68 3.03 19.40
CA THR A 147 -17.14 1.98 20.24
C THR A 147 -15.61 2.10 20.35
N TRP A 148 -14.93 2.42 19.26
CA TRP A 148 -13.50 2.61 19.22
C TRP A 148 -13.07 3.83 20.05
N PHE A 149 -13.76 4.95 19.96
CA PHE A 149 -13.51 6.15 20.80
C PHE A 149 -13.69 5.87 22.28
N ALA A 150 -14.67 5.02 22.66
CA ALA A 150 -14.91 4.64 24.04
C ALA A 150 -13.89 3.63 24.62
N ALA A 151 -13.09 2.98 23.75
CA ALA A 151 -12.15 1.97 24.18
C ALA A 151 -10.85 2.59 24.75
N ASP A 152 -10.11 1.80 25.51
CA ASP A 152 -8.76 2.18 25.94
C ASP A 152 -7.76 2.19 24.78
N LEU A 153 -6.60 2.83 25.00
CA LEU A 153 -5.57 3.01 23.99
C LEU A 153 -5.06 1.68 23.39
N ALA A 154 -4.88 0.65 24.24
CA ALA A 154 -4.38 -0.64 23.78
C ALA A 154 -5.39 -1.33 22.85
N THR A 155 -6.66 -1.26 23.18
CA THR A 155 -7.78 -1.77 22.36
C THR A 155 -7.89 -1.00 21.05
N ARG A 156 -7.77 0.33 21.08
CA ARG A 156 -7.76 1.17 19.87
C ARG A 156 -6.60 0.78 18.94
N TRP A 157 -5.40 0.69 19.49
CA TRP A 157 -4.23 0.25 18.74
C TRP A 157 -4.39 -1.16 18.18
N ALA A 158 -4.88 -2.11 18.98
CA ALA A 158 -5.10 -3.49 18.55
C ALA A 158 -6.06 -3.56 17.37
N THR A 159 -7.15 -2.79 17.39
CA THR A 159 -8.13 -2.69 16.27
C THR A 159 -7.44 -2.27 14.98
N LEU A 160 -6.65 -1.20 15.01
CA LEU A 160 -5.92 -0.70 13.84
C LEU A 160 -4.88 -1.71 13.33
N SER A 161 -4.15 -2.35 14.25
CA SER A 161 -3.11 -3.33 13.92
C SER A 161 -3.70 -4.58 13.26
N VAL A 162 -4.83 -5.08 13.74
CA VAL A 162 -5.54 -6.22 13.15
C VAL A 162 -6.05 -5.86 11.76
N ALA A 163 -6.64 -4.68 11.59
CA ALA A 163 -7.12 -4.18 10.31
C ALA A 163 -5.97 -4.07 9.28
N TRP A 164 -4.86 -3.45 9.67
CA TRP A 164 -3.68 -3.33 8.81
C TRP A 164 -3.10 -4.70 8.43
N ARG A 165 -2.96 -5.61 9.38
CA ARG A 165 -2.42 -6.94 9.14
C ARG A 165 -3.27 -7.74 8.16
N GLY A 166 -4.60 -7.61 8.25
CA GLY A 166 -5.56 -8.32 7.42
C GLY A 166 -5.85 -7.65 6.07
N SER A 167 -5.39 -6.42 5.85
CA SER A 167 -5.69 -5.70 4.61
C SER A 167 -5.02 -6.33 3.40
N SER A 168 -5.76 -6.46 2.30
CA SER A 168 -5.30 -7.07 1.05
C SER A 168 -4.56 -6.10 0.12
N ARG A 169 -4.35 -4.86 0.52
CA ARG A 169 -3.72 -3.83 -0.30
C ARG A 169 -2.35 -3.41 0.21
N TRP A 170 -1.48 -3.07 -0.74
CA TRP A 170 -0.21 -2.41 -0.46
C TRP A 170 -0.44 -0.90 -0.30
N TRP A 171 0.17 -0.34 0.75
CA TRP A 171 0.25 1.10 0.91
C TRP A 171 1.69 1.53 1.25
N PRO A 172 2.16 2.62 0.66
CA PRO A 172 1.59 3.34 -0.47
C PRO A 172 1.70 2.51 -1.75
N SER A 173 0.64 2.44 -2.54
CA SER A 173 0.73 1.91 -3.89
C SER A 173 1.53 2.91 -4.72
N THR A 174 2.78 2.56 -5.00
CA THR A 174 3.72 3.41 -5.71
C THR A 174 3.14 3.88 -7.04
N GLY A 175 2.98 5.18 -7.18
CA GLY A 175 2.73 5.84 -8.47
C GLY A 175 1.28 5.95 -8.92
N HIS A 176 0.29 5.40 -8.24
CA HIS A 176 -1.11 5.48 -8.61
C HIS A 176 -1.95 6.18 -7.53
N ALA A 177 -1.62 7.44 -7.23
CA ALA A 177 -2.38 8.31 -6.32
C ALA A 177 -3.87 8.51 -6.71
N ARG A 178 -4.35 7.82 -7.72
CA ARG A 178 -5.73 7.91 -8.23
C ARG A 178 -6.63 6.74 -7.82
N ARG A 179 -6.12 5.71 -7.14
CA ARG A 179 -6.93 4.56 -6.73
C ARG A 179 -6.97 4.50 -5.22
N HIS A 180 -7.98 5.14 -4.69
CA HIS A 180 -8.24 5.19 -3.26
C HIS A 180 -9.03 3.95 -2.79
N PRO A 181 -9.03 3.66 -1.49
CA PRO A 181 -9.61 2.47 -0.86
C PRO A 181 -11.11 2.30 -1.10
N TRP A 182 -11.76 3.35 -1.48
CA TRP A 182 -13.19 3.39 -1.81
C TRP A 182 -13.50 2.95 -3.24
N ALA A 183 -12.48 2.62 -4.03
CA ALA A 183 -12.66 2.09 -5.37
C ALA A 183 -13.25 0.69 -5.31
N ASP A 184 -14.17 0.39 -6.23
CA ASP A 184 -14.80 -0.92 -6.35
C ASP A 184 -13.71 -2.02 -6.47
N PRO A 185 -13.74 -3.09 -5.66
CA PRO A 185 -12.84 -4.21 -5.78
C PRO A 185 -12.80 -4.83 -7.19
N ALA A 186 -13.88 -4.70 -7.97
CA ALA A 186 -13.94 -5.16 -9.36
C ALA A 186 -13.02 -4.38 -10.32
N THR A 187 -12.53 -3.21 -9.93
CA THR A 187 -11.61 -2.38 -10.72
C THR A 187 -10.14 -2.60 -10.38
N VAL A 188 -9.83 -3.66 -9.60
CA VAL A 188 -8.45 -4.03 -9.24
C VAL A 188 -7.63 -4.29 -10.50
N ASP A 189 -6.54 -3.57 -10.65
CA ASP A 189 -5.61 -3.73 -11.75
C ASP A 189 -5.01 -5.13 -11.73
N GLN A 190 -5.08 -5.86 -12.83
CA GLN A 190 -4.44 -7.17 -12.98
C GLN A 190 -2.91 -7.14 -12.79
N ASN A 191 -2.35 -5.95 -12.65
CA ASN A 191 -0.94 -5.69 -12.35
C ASN A 191 -0.67 -5.41 -10.86
N GLU A 192 -1.67 -5.49 -9.98
CA GLU A 192 -1.45 -5.31 -8.55
C GLU A 192 -0.56 -6.45 -8.01
N PRO A 193 0.43 -6.14 -7.16
CA PRO A 193 1.26 -7.17 -6.54
C PRO A 193 0.38 -8.13 -5.71
N PRO A 194 0.83 -9.38 -5.52
CA PRO A 194 0.07 -10.38 -4.76
C PRO A 194 -0.27 -9.85 -3.36
N ASP A 195 -1.37 -10.35 -2.80
CA ASP A 195 -1.90 -9.98 -1.48
C ASP A 195 -0.78 -9.82 -0.44
N PRO A 196 -0.61 -8.61 0.12
CA PRO A 196 0.45 -8.33 1.07
C PRO A 196 0.23 -8.92 2.46
N SER A 197 -0.97 -9.42 2.78
CA SER A 197 -1.30 -9.90 4.13
C SER A 197 -0.41 -11.08 4.56
N GLY A 198 -0.10 -11.97 3.63
CA GLY A 198 0.83 -13.08 3.83
C GLY A 198 2.25 -12.60 4.14
N LEU A 199 2.75 -11.62 3.37
CA LEU A 199 4.09 -11.06 3.59
C LEU A 199 4.18 -10.31 4.92
N ARG A 200 3.16 -9.52 5.28
CA ARG A 200 3.12 -8.83 6.59
C ARG A 200 3.17 -9.83 7.73
N ARG A 201 2.44 -10.92 7.64
CA ARG A 201 2.44 -11.99 8.65
C ARG A 201 3.82 -12.60 8.81
N LEU A 202 4.44 -13.03 7.70
CA LEU A 202 5.80 -13.58 7.71
C LEU A 202 6.82 -12.59 8.29
N THR A 203 6.72 -11.31 7.95
CA THR A 203 7.59 -10.26 8.50
C THR A 203 7.41 -10.11 10.00
N LEU A 204 6.16 -10.08 10.49
CA LEU A 204 5.87 -9.97 11.92
C LEU A 204 6.33 -11.22 12.69
N ASP A 205 6.15 -12.42 12.12
CA ASP A 205 6.62 -13.67 12.72
C ASP A 205 8.16 -13.70 12.81
N LEU A 206 8.84 -13.20 11.79
CA LEU A 206 10.30 -13.07 11.80
C LEU A 206 10.77 -12.09 12.89
N LEU A 207 10.15 -10.92 12.98
CA LEU A 207 10.47 -9.91 14.00
C LEU A 207 10.17 -10.44 15.41
N ALA A 208 9.05 -11.15 15.60
CA ALA A 208 8.70 -11.77 16.89
C ALA A 208 9.71 -12.84 17.31
N SER A 209 10.29 -13.57 16.35
CA SER A 209 11.31 -14.58 16.62
C SER A 209 12.68 -14.00 16.95
N ARG A 210 12.90 -12.70 16.74
CA ARG A 210 14.16 -12.00 16.93
C ARG A 210 13.95 -10.66 17.64
N PRO A 211 13.63 -10.67 18.93
CA PRO A 211 13.39 -9.43 19.68
C PRO A 211 14.66 -8.56 19.69
N GLY A 212 14.51 -7.28 19.37
CA GLY A 212 15.61 -6.33 19.32
C GLY A 212 16.22 -6.10 17.92
N LEU A 213 15.64 -6.73 16.87
CA LEU A 213 15.94 -6.36 15.48
C LEU A 213 15.44 -4.95 15.15
#